data_7eaf09895d9466fa8cedbbbd34b9f8bb
#
_entry.id   7eaf09895d9466fa8cedbbbd34b9f8bb
#
_cell.length_a   1.000
_cell.length_b   1.000
_cell.length_c   1.000
_cell.angle_alpha   90.00
_cell.angle_beta   90.00
_cell.angle_gamma   90.00
#
_symmetry.space_group_name_H-M   'P 1'
#
loop_
_entity.id
_entity.type
_entity.pdbx_description
1 polymer ?
#
loop_
_entity_poly.entity_id
_entity_poly.type
_entity_poly.pdbx_seq_one_letter_code
_entity_poly.pdbx_strand_id
1 'polypeptide(L)'
;TLASKGYTVVIGQKWMIDYNIRQLPRGLVLFKGFNRIHHPQIRDAREVGHHVAIQEEEMLAHTDRELIESYCSDEIFALTDLILTDGEFERDILQQFSRGKSRIEITGNGRIDLLKPAFRSCFQDEIHALQQLYGDFVLVNTNFAITNSIWGDIEQVTEIQVKAGWLDLANPSRLSAWQGLIDTELANREAITAAIRELSKRRPRQRIVVRPHPGENPATWVTALSDLTNVS
;
A
#
# COMPACT_ATOMS: atom_id res chain seq x y z
N THR A 1 -6.21 24.69 2.86
CA THR A 1 -5.59 23.92 1.75
C THR A 1 -4.55 24.76 1.02
N LEU A 2 -3.66 24.15 0.22
CA LEU A 2 -2.69 24.90 -0.59
C LEU A 2 -3.41 25.82 -1.60
N ALA A 3 -4.48 25.33 -2.23
CA ALA A 3 -5.29 26.14 -3.14
C ALA A 3 -5.87 27.38 -2.47
N SER A 4 -6.33 27.31 -1.22
CA SER A 4 -6.84 28.47 -0.49
C SER A 4 -5.74 29.49 -0.11
N LYS A 5 -4.48 29.10 -0.25
CA LYS A 5 -3.31 29.98 -0.08
C LYS A 5 -2.78 30.54 -1.39
N GLY A 6 -3.52 30.37 -2.51
CA GLY A 6 -3.17 30.91 -3.80
C GLY A 6 -2.23 30.05 -4.66
N TYR A 7 -1.94 28.81 -4.23
CA TYR A 7 -1.15 27.89 -5.06
C TYR A 7 -2.02 27.22 -6.11
N THR A 8 -1.49 27.04 -7.30
CA THR A 8 -2.07 26.13 -8.30
C THR A 8 -1.78 24.69 -7.87
N VAL A 9 -2.83 23.90 -7.68
CA VAL A 9 -2.73 22.50 -7.26
C VAL A 9 -3.24 21.60 -8.36
N VAL A 10 -2.40 20.68 -8.83
CA VAL A 10 -2.75 19.64 -9.80
C VAL A 10 -2.86 18.33 -9.07
N ILE A 11 -4.04 17.68 -9.13
CA ILE A 11 -4.30 16.37 -8.54
C ILE A 11 -4.76 15.45 -9.66
N GLY A 12 -4.20 14.26 -9.73
CA GLY A 12 -4.56 13.27 -10.72
C GLY A 12 -4.12 11.87 -10.30
N GLN A 13 -4.57 10.89 -11.08
CA GLN A 13 -4.07 9.53 -10.92
C GLN A 13 -2.56 9.50 -11.21
N LYS A 14 -1.82 8.71 -10.44
CA LYS A 14 -0.36 8.64 -10.51
C LYS A 14 0.15 8.50 -11.94
N TRP A 15 -0.36 7.53 -12.70
CA TRP A 15 0.09 7.27 -14.07
C TRP A 15 -0.17 8.45 -15.02
N MET A 16 -1.24 9.23 -14.81
CA MET A 16 -1.52 10.42 -15.60
C MET A 16 -0.54 11.55 -15.30
N ILE A 17 -0.25 11.77 -14.02
CA ILE A 17 0.75 12.77 -13.59
C ILE A 17 2.13 12.37 -14.13
N ASP A 18 2.53 11.12 -13.92
CA ASP A 18 3.83 10.60 -14.36
C ASP A 18 4.03 10.76 -15.88
N TYR A 19 3.01 10.39 -16.68
CA TYR A 19 3.06 10.50 -18.14
C TYR A 19 3.18 11.94 -18.64
N ASN A 20 2.57 12.89 -17.93
CA ASN A 20 2.53 14.29 -18.33
C ASN A 20 3.52 15.18 -17.57
N ILE A 21 4.38 14.61 -16.72
CA ILE A 21 5.22 15.37 -15.78
C ILE A 21 6.10 16.40 -16.49
N ARG A 22 6.58 16.08 -17.69
CA ARG A 22 7.41 16.98 -18.53
C ARG A 22 6.62 18.16 -19.11
N GLN A 23 5.29 18.11 -19.12
CA GLN A 23 4.41 19.13 -19.68
C GLN A 23 3.76 20.00 -18.59
N LEU A 24 3.85 19.60 -17.34
CA LEU A 24 3.30 20.36 -16.22
C LEU A 24 4.14 21.61 -15.93
N PRO A 25 3.51 22.71 -15.49
CA PRO A 25 4.23 23.90 -15.04
C PRO A 25 5.21 23.53 -13.92
N ARG A 26 6.40 24.14 -13.93
CA ARG A 26 7.42 23.90 -12.89
C ARG A 26 6.83 24.18 -11.52
N GLY A 27 7.06 23.24 -10.60
CA GLY A 27 6.55 23.32 -9.24
C GLY A 27 7.11 22.20 -8.38
N LEU A 28 6.46 21.97 -7.25
CA LEU A 28 6.77 20.84 -6.36
C LEU A 28 5.93 19.64 -6.79
N VAL A 29 6.59 18.51 -7.04
CA VAL A 29 5.94 17.21 -7.27
C VAL A 29 6.09 16.35 -6.03
N LEU A 30 4.97 15.87 -5.50
CA LEU A 30 4.94 14.93 -4.38
C LEU A 30 4.76 13.51 -4.91
N PHE A 31 5.78 12.67 -4.74
CA PHE A 31 5.72 11.26 -5.07
C PHE A 31 5.30 10.44 -3.84
N LYS A 32 4.57 9.36 -4.08
CA LYS A 32 4.07 8.49 -3.01
C LYS A 32 5.08 7.47 -2.48
N GLY A 33 6.29 7.45 -3.03
CA GLY A 33 7.33 6.52 -2.61
C GLY A 33 8.62 6.69 -3.40
N PHE A 34 9.69 6.08 -2.89
CA PHE A 34 11.03 6.17 -3.46
C PHE A 34 11.62 4.80 -3.88
N ASN A 35 10.78 3.77 -3.96
CA ASN A 35 11.21 2.49 -4.51
C ASN A 35 11.60 2.62 -6.01
N ARG A 36 12.35 1.65 -6.51
CA ARG A 36 12.99 1.71 -7.85
C ARG A 36 12.02 1.96 -9.00
N ILE A 37 10.76 1.58 -8.87
CA ILE A 37 9.76 1.79 -9.94
C ILE A 37 9.42 3.27 -10.14
N HIS A 38 9.72 4.14 -9.17
CA HIS A 38 9.48 5.59 -9.27
C HIS A 38 10.70 6.37 -9.79
N HIS A 39 11.87 5.77 -9.85
CA HIS A 39 13.10 6.47 -10.24
C HIS A 39 13.03 7.15 -11.62
N PRO A 40 12.48 6.52 -12.69
CA PRO A 40 12.38 7.18 -13.98
C PRO A 40 11.57 8.49 -13.91
N GLN A 41 10.43 8.48 -13.24
CA GLN A 41 9.54 9.63 -13.12
C GLN A 41 10.15 10.74 -12.25
N ILE A 42 10.89 10.37 -11.21
CA ILE A 42 11.62 11.33 -10.37
C ILE A 42 12.74 12.00 -11.18
N ARG A 43 13.47 11.23 -12.01
CA ARG A 43 14.45 11.81 -12.96
C ARG A 43 13.80 12.78 -13.91
N ASP A 44 12.70 12.37 -14.55
CA ASP A 44 11.95 13.20 -15.49
C ASP A 44 11.50 14.52 -14.86
N ALA A 45 10.99 14.47 -13.62
CA ALA A 45 10.60 15.67 -12.87
C ALA A 45 11.81 16.61 -12.66
N ARG A 46 12.96 16.06 -12.25
CA ARG A 46 14.18 16.86 -12.02
C ARG A 46 14.75 17.46 -13.30
N GLU A 47 14.77 16.72 -14.40
CA GLU A 47 15.28 17.17 -15.69
C GLU A 47 14.53 18.40 -16.22
N VAL A 48 13.21 18.49 -15.99
CA VAL A 48 12.42 19.66 -16.40
C VAL A 48 12.33 20.74 -15.34
N GLY A 49 13.04 20.58 -14.21
CA GLY A 49 13.21 21.61 -13.19
C GLY A 49 12.15 21.65 -12.12
N HIS A 50 11.40 20.57 -11.89
CA HIS A 50 10.55 20.44 -10.71
C HIS A 50 11.40 20.25 -9.44
N HIS A 51 10.87 20.72 -8.32
CA HIS A 51 11.28 20.25 -7.00
C HIS A 51 10.60 18.93 -6.69
N VAL A 52 11.31 18.05 -6.00
CA VAL A 52 10.81 16.71 -5.68
C VAL A 52 10.66 16.54 -4.18
N ALA A 53 9.44 16.21 -3.76
CA ALA A 53 9.19 15.70 -2.42
C ALA A 53 8.68 14.25 -2.52
N ILE A 54 9.00 13.45 -1.51
CA ILE A 54 8.57 12.05 -1.42
C ILE A 54 7.94 11.81 -0.07
N GLN A 55 6.82 11.11 -0.04
CA GLN A 55 6.25 10.52 1.17
C GLN A 55 5.94 9.06 0.86
N GLU A 56 6.61 8.14 1.57
CA GLU A 56 6.31 6.71 1.43
C GLU A 56 5.02 6.41 2.20
N GLU A 57 3.93 6.20 1.46
CA GLU A 57 2.60 6.05 2.06
C GLU A 57 2.36 4.68 2.69
N GLU A 58 3.18 3.68 2.37
CA GLU A 58 2.99 2.28 2.75
C GLU A 58 3.97 1.82 3.84
N MET A 59 4.86 2.72 4.30
CA MET A 59 5.90 2.42 5.30
C MET A 59 5.39 1.98 6.67
N LEU A 60 4.15 2.28 7.01
CA LEU A 60 3.55 1.82 8.27
C LEU A 60 3.59 0.30 8.47
N ALA A 61 3.65 -0.46 7.37
CA ALA A 61 3.82 -1.91 7.41
C ALA A 61 5.29 -2.34 7.49
N HIS A 62 6.22 -1.42 7.30
CA HIS A 62 7.63 -1.73 7.21
C HIS A 62 8.31 -1.48 8.58
N THR A 63 8.30 -2.52 9.40
CA THR A 63 9.07 -2.55 10.66
C THR A 63 10.47 -3.10 10.46
N ASP A 64 10.79 -3.53 9.23
CA ASP A 64 12.05 -4.12 8.85
C ASP A 64 13.00 -3.07 8.28
N ARG A 65 14.12 -2.90 8.97
CA ARG A 65 15.21 -2.00 8.58
C ARG A 65 15.77 -2.36 7.20
N GLU A 66 16.00 -3.64 6.92
CA GLU A 66 16.60 -4.11 5.65
C GLU A 66 15.72 -3.75 4.46
N LEU A 67 14.40 -3.79 4.63
CA LEU A 67 13.45 -3.41 3.59
C LEU A 67 13.55 -1.91 3.27
N ILE A 68 13.60 -1.05 4.30
CA ILE A 68 13.77 0.40 4.11
C ILE A 68 15.11 0.68 3.40
N GLU A 69 16.17 0.03 3.86
CA GLU A 69 17.50 0.15 3.28
C GLU A 69 17.54 -0.28 1.80
N SER A 70 16.76 -1.29 1.43
CA SER A 70 16.67 -1.79 0.05
C SER A 70 16.12 -0.76 -0.94
N TYR A 71 15.37 0.22 -0.46
CA TYR A 71 14.83 1.33 -1.27
C TYR A 71 15.82 2.50 -1.37
N CYS A 72 16.80 2.57 -0.47
CA CYS A 72 17.77 3.65 -0.44
C CYS A 72 18.77 3.54 -1.60
N SER A 73 19.00 4.64 -2.31
CA SER A 73 20.05 4.75 -3.29
C SER A 73 20.62 6.16 -3.30
N ASP A 74 21.91 6.28 -3.60
CA ASP A 74 22.57 7.59 -3.73
C ASP A 74 21.90 8.47 -4.80
N GLU A 75 21.37 7.86 -5.85
CA GLU A 75 20.66 8.54 -6.91
C GLU A 75 19.37 9.18 -6.41
N ILE A 76 18.53 8.42 -5.71
CA ILE A 76 17.23 8.94 -5.25
C ILE A 76 17.41 10.10 -4.29
N PHE A 77 18.38 10.02 -3.37
CA PHE A 77 18.67 11.11 -2.45
C PHE A 77 19.22 12.36 -3.16
N ALA A 78 19.99 12.19 -4.25
CA ALA A 78 20.49 13.31 -5.04
C ALA A 78 19.38 14.01 -5.85
N LEU A 79 18.32 13.29 -6.21
CA LEU A 79 17.21 13.79 -6.99
C LEU A 79 16.05 14.35 -6.14
N THR A 80 16.07 14.13 -4.82
CA THR A 80 14.96 14.46 -3.92
C THR A 80 15.34 15.64 -3.01
N ASP A 81 14.53 16.68 -3.01
CA ASP A 81 14.74 17.85 -2.15
C ASP A 81 14.23 17.58 -0.71
N LEU A 82 13.09 16.88 -0.59
CA LEU A 82 12.40 16.67 0.68
C LEU A 82 11.84 15.25 0.78
N ILE A 83 12.10 14.58 1.90
CA ILE A 83 11.50 13.30 2.25
C ILE A 83 10.66 13.49 3.51
N LEU A 84 9.40 13.11 3.44
CA LEU A 84 8.45 13.15 4.53
C LEU A 84 8.31 11.75 5.11
N THR A 85 8.57 11.59 6.41
CA THR A 85 8.57 10.30 7.09
C THR A 85 7.42 10.16 8.07
N ASP A 86 6.99 8.92 8.29
CA ASP A 86 5.93 8.59 9.23
C ASP A 86 6.36 8.77 10.69
N GLY A 87 7.66 8.56 10.98
CA GLY A 87 8.17 8.65 12.33
C GLY A 87 9.70 8.64 12.41
N GLU A 88 10.18 8.58 13.65
CA GLU A 88 11.62 8.63 13.96
C GLU A 88 12.38 7.43 13.41
N PHE A 89 11.80 6.25 13.48
CA PHE A 89 12.43 5.01 13.01
C PHE A 89 12.83 5.11 11.53
N GLU A 90 11.92 5.53 10.68
CA GLU A 90 12.17 5.72 9.25
C GLU A 90 13.18 6.86 9.02
N ARG A 91 12.96 8.02 9.66
CA ARG A 91 13.88 9.16 9.57
C ARG A 91 15.32 8.76 9.88
N ASP A 92 15.55 8.04 10.99
CA ASP A 92 16.88 7.70 11.45
C ASP A 92 17.63 6.76 10.50
N ILE A 93 16.90 5.86 9.84
CA ILE A 93 17.44 5.01 8.78
C ILE A 93 17.80 5.87 7.56
N LEU A 94 16.85 6.65 7.05
CA LEU A 94 17.04 7.44 5.84
C LEU A 94 18.14 8.50 5.97
N GLN A 95 18.33 9.08 7.16
CA GLN A 95 19.40 10.05 7.42
C GLN A 95 20.79 9.43 7.23
N GLN A 96 20.98 8.16 7.59
CA GLN A 96 22.27 7.47 7.43
C GLN A 96 22.63 7.29 5.95
N PHE A 97 21.63 7.06 5.10
CA PHE A 97 21.83 6.86 3.66
C PHE A 97 21.83 8.17 2.87
N SER A 98 21.02 9.14 3.26
CA SER A 98 20.92 10.44 2.59
C SER A 98 22.21 11.24 2.65
N ARG A 99 22.97 11.13 3.75
CA ARG A 99 24.21 11.88 3.97
C ARG A 99 24.05 13.38 3.75
N GLY A 100 22.87 13.91 4.06
CA GLY A 100 22.55 15.34 3.91
C GLY A 100 22.20 15.77 2.48
N LYS A 101 22.02 14.86 1.53
CA LYS A 101 21.60 15.17 0.16
C LYS A 101 20.15 15.63 0.08
N SER A 102 19.29 15.06 0.91
CA SER A 102 17.85 15.40 0.99
C SER A 102 17.54 15.91 2.38
N ARG A 103 16.62 16.86 2.47
CA ARG A 103 16.00 17.24 3.74
C ARG A 103 15.00 16.15 4.15
N ILE A 104 15.03 15.72 5.41
CA ILE A 104 14.14 14.67 5.92
C ILE A 104 13.37 15.25 7.11
N GLU A 105 12.03 15.19 7.02
CA GLU A 105 11.11 15.75 8.02
C GLU A 105 10.08 14.70 8.46
N ILE A 106 9.79 14.66 9.75
CA ILE A 106 8.72 13.81 10.29
C ILE A 106 7.40 14.57 10.15
N THR A 107 6.46 14.02 9.41
CA THR A 107 5.12 14.60 9.23
C THR A 107 4.00 13.68 9.67
N GLY A 108 4.31 12.42 9.91
CA GLY A 108 3.31 11.38 10.03
C GLY A 108 2.69 11.03 8.68
N ASN A 109 1.73 10.13 8.69
CA ASN A 109 1.07 9.63 7.49
C ASN A 109 -0.34 10.20 7.35
N GLY A 110 -0.59 10.91 6.24
CA GLY A 110 -1.88 11.53 5.97
C GLY A 110 -3.05 10.54 5.90
N ARG A 111 -2.82 9.27 5.53
CA ARG A 111 -3.83 8.22 5.55
C ARG A 111 -4.32 7.92 6.97
N ILE A 112 -3.40 7.93 7.95
CA ILE A 112 -3.74 7.74 9.36
C ILE A 112 -4.47 8.96 9.90
N ASP A 113 -4.11 10.15 9.46
CA ASP A 113 -4.81 11.37 9.85
C ASP A 113 -6.30 11.35 9.46
N LEU A 114 -6.66 10.73 8.32
CA LEU A 114 -8.07 10.57 7.92
C LEU A 114 -8.90 9.73 8.88
N LEU A 115 -8.26 8.91 9.74
CA LEU A 115 -8.95 8.15 10.79
C LEU A 115 -9.34 8.99 12.01
N LYS A 116 -8.82 10.22 12.12
CA LYS A 116 -9.14 11.13 13.24
C LYS A 116 -10.64 11.50 13.22
N PRO A 117 -11.28 11.62 14.41
CA PRO A 117 -12.70 11.97 14.51
C PRO A 117 -13.10 13.22 13.73
N ALA A 118 -12.20 14.21 13.62
CA ALA A 118 -12.46 15.45 12.89
C ALA A 118 -12.71 15.25 11.38
N PHE A 119 -12.26 14.14 10.79
CA PHE A 119 -12.44 13.82 9.38
C PHE A 119 -13.59 12.84 9.10
N ARG A 120 -14.26 12.32 10.14
CA ARG A 120 -15.37 11.35 9.96
C ARG A 120 -16.52 11.90 9.11
N SER A 121 -16.77 13.20 9.18
CA SER A 121 -17.81 13.84 8.36
C SER A 121 -17.54 13.75 6.86
N CYS A 122 -16.28 13.59 6.44
CA CYS A 122 -15.93 13.43 5.03
C CYS A 122 -16.41 12.10 4.43
N PHE A 123 -16.75 11.12 5.28
CA PHE A 123 -17.16 9.76 4.88
C PHE A 123 -18.60 9.43 5.31
N GLN A 124 -19.38 10.46 5.71
CA GLN A 124 -20.68 10.22 6.34
C GLN A 124 -21.69 9.57 5.38
N ASP A 125 -21.67 9.97 4.11
CA ASP A 125 -22.59 9.43 3.11
C ASP A 125 -22.27 7.97 2.79
N GLU A 126 -20.98 7.63 2.66
CA GLU A 126 -20.53 6.24 2.45
C GLU A 126 -20.83 5.37 3.66
N ILE A 127 -20.62 5.90 4.88
CA ILE A 127 -20.95 5.19 6.13
C ILE A 127 -22.44 4.88 6.16
N HIS A 128 -23.31 5.85 5.87
CA HIS A 128 -24.74 5.65 5.84
C HIS A 128 -25.15 4.64 4.77
N ALA A 129 -24.58 4.70 3.59
CA ALA A 129 -24.87 3.74 2.53
C ALA A 129 -24.49 2.30 2.94
N LEU A 130 -23.33 2.12 3.57
CA LEU A 130 -22.89 0.81 4.08
C LEU A 130 -23.79 0.32 5.23
N GLN A 131 -24.20 1.21 6.14
CA GLN A 131 -25.10 0.87 7.22
C GLN A 131 -26.50 0.48 6.71
N GLN A 132 -27.01 1.14 5.67
CA GLN A 132 -28.25 0.76 5.03
C GLN A 132 -28.17 -0.60 4.35
N LEU A 133 -27.04 -0.91 3.72
CA LEU A 133 -26.85 -2.16 3.00
C LEU A 133 -26.64 -3.37 3.92
N TYR A 134 -25.83 -3.19 4.97
CA TYR A 134 -25.34 -4.30 5.81
C TYR A 134 -25.89 -4.27 7.23
N GLY A 135 -26.46 -3.16 7.70
CA GLY A 135 -26.80 -2.97 9.11
C GLY A 135 -25.54 -2.93 9.99
N ASP A 136 -25.65 -3.49 11.19
CA ASP A 136 -24.48 -3.73 12.04
C ASP A 136 -23.76 -5.00 11.58
N PHE A 137 -22.49 -4.90 11.23
CA PHE A 137 -21.71 -6.00 10.70
C PHE A 137 -20.32 -6.10 11.33
N VAL A 138 -19.76 -7.30 11.29
CA VAL A 138 -18.33 -7.54 11.54
C VAL A 138 -17.61 -7.52 10.20
N LEU A 139 -16.60 -6.66 10.06
CA LEU A 139 -15.76 -6.59 8.87
C LEU A 139 -14.54 -7.49 9.04
N VAL A 140 -14.34 -8.40 8.09
CA VAL A 140 -13.13 -9.21 7.96
C VAL A 140 -12.36 -8.76 6.72
N ASN A 141 -11.26 -8.04 6.93
CA ASN A 141 -10.35 -7.71 5.84
C ASN A 141 -9.34 -8.84 5.66
N THR A 142 -9.10 -9.22 4.40
CA THR A 142 -8.10 -10.23 4.06
C THR A 142 -7.00 -9.64 3.17
N ASN A 143 -5.85 -10.34 3.11
CA ASN A 143 -4.74 -9.99 2.23
C ASN A 143 -3.94 -11.26 1.91
N PHE A 144 -4.45 -12.05 0.95
CA PHE A 144 -3.88 -13.30 0.48
C PHE A 144 -3.56 -13.21 -1.02
N ALA A 145 -2.90 -12.10 -1.41
CA ALA A 145 -2.68 -11.78 -2.82
C ALA A 145 -1.62 -12.67 -3.50
N ILE A 146 -0.91 -13.51 -2.77
CA ILE A 146 0.00 -14.51 -3.33
C ILE A 146 -0.75 -15.81 -3.64
N THR A 147 -1.52 -16.32 -2.67
CA THR A 147 -2.15 -17.63 -2.75
C THR A 147 -3.61 -17.59 -3.22
N ASN A 148 -4.16 -16.40 -3.39
CA ASN A 148 -5.51 -16.13 -3.91
C ASN A 148 -5.49 -14.93 -4.86
N SER A 149 -4.55 -14.90 -5.79
CA SER A 149 -4.31 -13.72 -6.64
C SER A 149 -5.35 -13.58 -7.76
N ILE A 150 -5.66 -12.31 -8.13
CA ILE A 150 -6.37 -12.00 -9.39
C ILE A 150 -5.50 -12.21 -10.62
N TRP A 151 -4.17 -12.26 -10.46
CA TRP A 151 -3.21 -12.41 -11.55
C TRP A 151 -2.88 -13.87 -11.88
N GLY A 152 -3.52 -14.82 -11.18
CA GLY A 152 -3.37 -16.23 -11.43
C GLY A 152 -2.99 -17.06 -10.20
N ASP A 153 -2.44 -18.24 -10.45
CA ASP A 153 -1.97 -19.15 -9.40
C ASP A 153 -0.61 -18.72 -8.81
N ILE A 154 -0.13 -19.48 -7.83
CA ILE A 154 1.14 -19.21 -7.13
C ILE A 154 2.33 -19.19 -8.10
N GLU A 155 2.32 -20.04 -9.13
CA GLU A 155 3.39 -20.11 -10.12
C GLU A 155 3.43 -18.82 -10.96
N GLN A 156 2.28 -18.37 -11.45
CA GLN A 156 2.15 -17.12 -12.20
C GLN A 156 2.53 -15.90 -11.36
N VAL A 157 2.11 -15.86 -10.09
CA VAL A 157 2.52 -14.78 -9.16
C VAL A 157 4.04 -14.82 -8.93
N THR A 158 4.62 -16.01 -8.75
CA THR A 158 6.07 -16.17 -8.60
C THR A 158 6.83 -15.65 -9.83
N GLU A 159 6.36 -15.97 -11.03
CA GLU A 159 6.95 -15.43 -12.27
C GLU A 159 6.90 -13.89 -12.33
N ILE A 160 5.77 -13.29 -11.91
CA ILE A 160 5.63 -11.82 -11.84
C ILE A 160 6.69 -11.24 -10.91
N GLN A 161 6.89 -11.83 -9.71
CA GLN A 161 7.90 -11.37 -8.75
C GLN A 161 9.32 -11.46 -9.31
N VAL A 162 9.62 -12.54 -10.03
CA VAL A 162 10.92 -12.72 -10.70
C VAL A 162 11.12 -11.69 -11.81
N LYS A 163 10.14 -11.51 -12.68
CA LYS A 163 10.18 -10.51 -13.79
C LYS A 163 10.31 -9.08 -13.27
N ALA A 164 9.71 -8.78 -12.12
CA ALA A 164 9.83 -7.48 -11.45
C ALA A 164 11.19 -7.26 -10.75
N GLY A 165 12.02 -8.31 -10.65
CA GLY A 165 13.31 -8.26 -9.96
C GLY A 165 13.19 -8.27 -8.42
N TRP A 166 12.02 -8.61 -7.88
CA TRP A 166 11.81 -8.70 -6.43
C TRP A 166 12.18 -10.06 -5.86
N LEU A 167 12.12 -11.10 -6.68
CA LEU A 167 12.51 -12.45 -6.31
C LEU A 167 13.64 -12.95 -7.22
N ASP A 168 14.74 -13.39 -6.59
CA ASP A 168 15.85 -14.06 -7.24
C ASP A 168 15.82 -15.55 -6.89
N LEU A 169 15.42 -16.38 -7.85
CA LEU A 169 15.35 -17.83 -7.68
C LEU A 169 16.73 -18.49 -7.57
N ALA A 170 17.79 -17.83 -8.00
CA ALA A 170 19.15 -18.34 -7.86
C ALA A 170 19.71 -18.12 -6.44
N ASN A 171 19.05 -17.30 -5.63
CA ASN A 171 19.40 -17.08 -4.23
C ASN A 171 18.62 -18.03 -3.30
N PRO A 172 19.27 -19.07 -2.70
CA PRO A 172 18.56 -20.06 -1.89
C PRO A 172 17.82 -19.48 -0.68
N SER A 173 18.40 -18.43 -0.06
CA SER A 173 17.78 -17.77 1.10
C SER A 173 16.49 -17.03 0.70
N ARG A 174 16.51 -16.32 -0.44
CA ARG A 174 15.30 -15.64 -0.94
C ARG A 174 14.23 -16.63 -1.39
N LEU A 175 14.65 -17.72 -2.02
CA LEU A 175 13.71 -18.78 -2.42
C LEU A 175 13.06 -19.44 -1.20
N SER A 176 13.85 -19.75 -0.17
CA SER A 176 13.33 -20.31 1.09
C SER A 176 12.37 -19.35 1.80
N ALA A 177 12.70 -18.05 1.86
CA ALA A 177 11.83 -17.04 2.44
C ALA A 177 10.50 -16.91 1.65
N TRP A 178 10.56 -16.94 0.31
CA TRP A 178 9.38 -16.90 -0.54
C TRP A 178 8.47 -18.11 -0.30
N GLN A 179 9.04 -19.32 -0.25
CA GLN A 179 8.27 -20.53 0.06
C GLN A 179 7.64 -20.45 1.45
N GLY A 180 8.38 -20.01 2.47
CA GLY A 180 7.85 -19.82 3.81
C GLY A 180 6.71 -18.80 3.88
N LEU A 181 6.76 -17.75 3.04
CA LEU A 181 5.68 -16.78 2.92
C LEU A 181 4.43 -17.41 2.31
N ILE A 182 4.57 -18.20 1.23
CA ILE A 182 3.46 -18.96 0.62
C ILE A 182 2.80 -19.89 1.64
N ASP A 183 3.61 -20.70 2.34
CA ASP A 183 3.11 -21.67 3.32
C ASP A 183 2.36 -20.98 4.47
N THR A 184 2.91 -19.86 4.94
CA THR A 184 2.29 -19.04 6.00
C THR A 184 0.97 -18.44 5.52
N GLU A 185 0.91 -17.92 4.30
CA GLU A 185 -0.29 -17.31 3.75
C GLU A 185 -1.40 -18.35 3.53
N LEU A 186 -1.05 -19.57 3.06
CA LEU A 186 -2.00 -20.69 2.94
C LEU A 186 -2.58 -21.08 4.30
N ALA A 187 -1.74 -21.27 5.31
CA ALA A 187 -2.17 -21.62 6.67
C ALA A 187 -3.07 -20.52 7.27
N ASN A 188 -2.69 -19.26 7.11
CA ASN A 188 -3.48 -18.12 7.60
C ASN A 188 -4.83 -18.02 6.89
N ARG A 189 -4.91 -18.29 5.57
CA ARG A 189 -6.17 -18.29 4.83
C ARG A 189 -7.12 -19.38 5.33
N GLU A 190 -6.61 -20.58 5.59
CA GLU A 190 -7.40 -21.65 6.21
C GLU A 190 -7.90 -21.27 7.60
N ALA A 191 -7.02 -20.71 8.44
CA ALA A 191 -7.38 -20.29 9.80
C ALA A 191 -8.44 -19.19 9.81
N ILE A 192 -8.33 -18.18 8.93
CA ILE A 192 -9.31 -17.11 8.78
C ILE A 192 -10.64 -17.66 8.27
N THR A 193 -10.62 -18.57 7.28
CA THR A 193 -11.84 -19.24 6.79
C THR A 193 -12.55 -20.00 7.91
N ALA A 194 -11.80 -20.77 8.71
CA ALA A 194 -12.34 -21.49 9.86
C ALA A 194 -12.91 -20.53 10.92
N ALA A 195 -12.22 -19.41 11.19
CA ALA A 195 -12.67 -18.40 12.15
C ALA A 195 -13.98 -17.72 11.68
N ILE A 196 -14.11 -17.40 10.40
CA ILE A 196 -15.36 -16.86 9.83
C ILE A 196 -16.51 -17.87 10.02
N ARG A 197 -16.29 -19.14 9.72
CA ARG A 197 -17.29 -20.20 9.88
C ARG A 197 -17.71 -20.37 11.33
N GLU A 198 -16.77 -20.36 12.25
CA GLU A 198 -17.04 -20.44 13.68
C GLU A 198 -17.79 -19.21 14.19
N LEU A 199 -17.41 -18.00 13.77
CA LEU A 199 -18.08 -16.77 14.10
C LEU A 199 -19.54 -16.79 13.58
N SER A 200 -19.76 -17.23 12.34
CA SER A 200 -21.08 -17.39 11.73
C SER A 200 -21.99 -18.29 12.56
N LYS A 201 -21.49 -19.43 13.03
CA LYS A 201 -22.21 -20.36 13.90
C LYS A 201 -22.57 -19.74 15.25
N ARG A 202 -21.58 -19.09 15.89
CA ARG A 202 -21.78 -18.48 17.22
C ARG A 202 -22.67 -17.24 17.20
N ARG A 203 -22.73 -16.54 16.08
CA ARG A 203 -23.45 -15.29 15.90
C ARG A 203 -24.35 -15.30 14.66
N PRO A 204 -25.34 -16.19 14.59
CA PRO A 204 -26.14 -16.40 13.37
C PRO A 204 -26.97 -15.18 12.95
N ARG A 205 -27.21 -14.23 13.87
CA ARG A 205 -27.93 -12.97 13.57
C ARG A 205 -26.98 -11.83 13.21
N GLN A 206 -25.66 -11.99 13.44
CA GLN A 206 -24.66 -10.98 13.14
C GLN A 206 -24.25 -11.11 11.69
N ARG A 207 -24.37 -10.03 10.92
CA ARG A 207 -23.80 -10.00 9.58
C ARG A 207 -22.29 -9.96 9.63
N ILE A 208 -21.64 -10.74 8.77
CA ILE A 208 -20.21 -10.77 8.58
C ILE A 208 -19.93 -10.37 7.14
N VAL A 209 -19.14 -9.34 6.92
CA VAL A 209 -18.74 -8.87 5.59
C VAL A 209 -17.26 -9.19 5.39
N VAL A 210 -16.95 -9.99 4.38
CA VAL A 210 -15.56 -10.30 4.01
C VAL A 210 -15.15 -9.35 2.89
N ARG A 211 -14.11 -8.56 3.14
CA ARG A 211 -13.55 -7.63 2.16
C ARG A 211 -12.17 -8.09 1.74
N PRO A 212 -12.04 -8.78 0.60
CA PRO A 212 -10.74 -9.17 0.06
C PRO A 212 -9.88 -7.95 -0.31
N HIS A 213 -8.56 -8.09 -0.21
CA HIS A 213 -7.65 -7.11 -0.78
C HIS A 213 -7.88 -7.00 -2.29
N PRO A 214 -7.70 -5.81 -2.91
CA PRO A 214 -7.89 -5.64 -4.37
C PRO A 214 -7.06 -6.59 -5.26
N GLY A 215 -5.96 -7.12 -4.74
CA GLY A 215 -5.13 -8.13 -5.41
C GLY A 215 -5.62 -9.57 -5.26
N GLU A 216 -6.65 -9.82 -4.44
CA GLU A 216 -7.23 -11.16 -4.26
C GLU A 216 -8.37 -11.44 -5.23
N ASN A 217 -8.56 -12.71 -5.57
CA ASN A 217 -9.72 -13.18 -6.31
C ASN A 217 -10.94 -13.31 -5.37
N PRO A 218 -11.94 -12.44 -5.48
CA PRO A 218 -13.10 -12.47 -4.58
C PRO A 218 -13.97 -13.71 -4.78
N ALA A 219 -13.97 -14.34 -5.97
CA ALA A 219 -14.77 -15.52 -6.25
C ALA A 219 -14.40 -16.72 -5.37
N THR A 220 -13.15 -16.81 -4.93
CA THR A 220 -12.69 -17.84 -4.01
C THR A 220 -13.41 -17.74 -2.66
N TRP A 221 -13.58 -16.53 -2.14
CA TRP A 221 -14.28 -16.29 -0.88
C TRP A 221 -15.78 -16.57 -1.02
N VAL A 222 -16.39 -16.13 -2.12
CA VAL A 222 -17.81 -16.42 -2.42
C VAL A 222 -18.05 -17.93 -2.43
N THR A 223 -17.18 -18.69 -3.10
CA THR A 223 -17.29 -20.16 -3.17
C THR A 223 -17.08 -20.80 -1.80
N ALA A 224 -16.02 -20.41 -1.08
CA ALA A 224 -15.63 -21.00 0.18
C ALA A 224 -16.65 -20.78 1.31
N LEU A 225 -17.47 -19.72 1.23
CA LEU A 225 -18.42 -19.32 2.29
C LEU A 225 -19.88 -19.35 1.82
N SER A 226 -20.16 -19.93 0.65
CA SER A 226 -21.49 -19.93 0.00
C SER A 226 -22.60 -20.60 0.80
N ASP A 227 -22.26 -21.49 1.72
CA ASP A 227 -23.16 -22.20 2.62
C ASP A 227 -23.57 -21.38 3.87
N LEU A 228 -22.96 -20.22 4.08
CA LEU A 228 -23.20 -19.37 5.25
C LEU A 228 -24.16 -18.21 4.88
N THR A 229 -25.33 -18.19 5.51
CA THR A 229 -26.41 -17.23 5.16
C THR A 229 -26.19 -15.82 5.69
N ASN A 230 -25.33 -15.65 6.70
CA ASN A 230 -25.04 -14.36 7.34
C ASN A 230 -23.65 -13.81 6.96
N VAL A 231 -22.97 -14.41 5.95
CA VAL A 231 -21.70 -13.95 5.42
C VAL A 231 -21.91 -13.41 4.00
N SER A 232 -21.22 -12.32 3.66
CA SER A 232 -21.27 -11.69 2.34
C SER A 232 -19.92 -11.07 1.95
#